data_81e71530a3468ec38c90307642ea50ea
#
_entry.id   81e71530a3468ec38c90307642ea50ea
#
_cell.length_a   1.000
_cell.length_b   1.000
_cell.length_c   1.000
_cell.angle_alpha   90.00
_cell.angle_beta   90.00
_cell.angle_gamma   90.00
#
_symmetry.space_group_name_H-M   'P 1'
#
loop_
_entity.id
_entity.type
_entity.pdbx_description
1 polymer ?
#
loop_
_entity_poly.entity_id
_entity_poly.type
_entity_poly.pdbx_seq_one_letter_code
_entity_poly.pdbx_strand_id
1 'polypeptide(L)'
;MSKKALERVKAVLKELKYEPNAYASALANSRRYDFYCLMPKHESEAYWEEVEQGQKKCCEIRRDFHVHVTFKYYKRNNLSSFKEQYEKILEAKPDGVVMVPAKLDYTRQFTDQMHIMNIPFIMLDSYLPDLRPLAFYGQDSFASGYFAAKMLMLIAHDEKEIMLMKQTLDGVNVASKQQDNREVGFRHYMKDHFPNVKIHVLDLPYQSTKKIHNQLLEGYFLKHPDTHHCITLNSKAHLVGDFLLKTNRRNVQIMGYDMVEKNANCVRNGSISFLIAQHGYQQGYYSIDALVRAIILKKDVTPVNYMPIEILSKENVDFYRRTQI
;
A
#
# COMPACT_ATOMS: atom_id res chain seq x y z
N MET A 1 27.81 5.60 -38.21
CA MET A 1 29.00 4.73 -38.05
C MET A 1 28.82 3.49 -38.91
N SER A 2 29.85 3.03 -39.66
CA SER A 2 29.74 1.84 -40.54
C SER A 2 29.68 0.55 -39.66
N LYS A 3 29.02 -0.53 -40.17
CA LYS A 3 28.96 -1.83 -39.47
C LYS A 3 30.35 -2.32 -39.06
N LYS A 4 31.36 -2.17 -39.96
CA LYS A 4 32.75 -2.57 -39.74
C LYS A 4 33.44 -1.78 -38.61
N ALA A 5 33.11 -0.49 -38.43
CA ALA A 5 33.60 0.32 -37.34
C ALA A 5 32.94 -0.06 -36.00
N LEU A 6 31.66 -0.39 -36.02
CA LEU A 6 30.93 -0.84 -34.82
C LEU A 6 31.48 -2.19 -34.30
N GLU A 7 31.77 -3.13 -35.19
CA GLU A 7 32.36 -4.43 -34.82
C GLU A 7 33.76 -4.28 -34.23
N ARG A 8 34.61 -3.43 -34.80
CA ARG A 8 35.92 -3.11 -34.25
C ARG A 8 35.84 -2.52 -32.84
N VAL A 9 34.94 -1.53 -32.62
CA VAL A 9 34.73 -0.94 -31.29
C VAL A 9 34.26 -1.99 -30.29
N LYS A 10 33.31 -2.86 -30.67
CA LYS A 10 32.86 -3.97 -29.80
C LYS A 10 33.99 -4.95 -29.47
N ALA A 11 34.85 -5.27 -30.42
CA ALA A 11 35.98 -6.17 -30.17
C ALA A 11 36.97 -5.56 -29.16
N VAL A 12 37.33 -4.29 -29.34
CA VAL A 12 38.25 -3.57 -28.42
C VAL A 12 37.64 -3.42 -27.03
N LEU A 13 36.34 -3.10 -26.92
CA LEU A 13 35.66 -3.01 -25.63
C LEU A 13 35.66 -4.36 -24.89
N LYS A 14 35.49 -5.47 -25.64
CA LYS A 14 35.56 -6.83 -25.07
C LYS A 14 36.98 -7.18 -24.61
N GLU A 15 37.99 -6.85 -25.40
CA GLU A 15 39.40 -7.06 -25.08
C GLU A 15 39.83 -6.27 -23.81
N LEU A 16 39.39 -5.01 -23.69
CA LEU A 16 39.64 -4.16 -22.56
C LEU A 16 38.76 -4.50 -21.34
N LYS A 17 37.86 -5.47 -21.42
CA LYS A 17 36.84 -5.77 -20.40
C LYS A 17 36.10 -4.52 -19.94
N TYR A 18 35.89 -3.57 -20.87
CA TYR A 18 35.22 -2.33 -20.58
C TYR A 18 33.72 -2.57 -20.44
N GLU A 19 33.20 -2.36 -19.24
CA GLU A 19 31.76 -2.29 -18.98
C GLU A 19 31.33 -0.83 -19.00
N PRO A 20 30.43 -0.43 -19.93
CA PRO A 20 29.92 0.94 -19.94
C PRO A 20 29.27 1.26 -18.61
N ASN A 21 29.61 2.38 -18.02
CA ASN A 21 28.94 2.87 -16.83
C ASN A 21 27.48 3.20 -17.20
N ALA A 22 26.53 2.38 -16.70
CA ALA A 22 25.11 2.54 -17.02
C ALA A 22 24.58 3.93 -16.62
N TYR A 23 25.09 4.50 -15.52
CA TYR A 23 24.71 5.85 -15.11
C TYR A 23 25.24 6.93 -16.06
N ALA A 24 26.51 6.86 -16.45
CA ALA A 24 27.10 7.80 -17.42
C ALA A 24 26.37 7.71 -18.78
N SER A 25 26.07 6.49 -19.22
CA SER A 25 25.32 6.27 -20.46
C SER A 25 23.89 6.81 -20.40
N ALA A 26 23.22 6.66 -19.26
CA ALA A 26 21.88 7.17 -19.03
C ALA A 26 21.86 8.71 -18.97
N LEU A 27 22.84 9.32 -18.29
CA LEU A 27 22.98 10.79 -18.21
C LEU A 27 23.32 11.44 -19.55
N ALA A 28 24.08 10.75 -20.43
CA ALA A 28 24.38 11.22 -21.77
C ALA A 28 23.16 11.13 -22.73
N ASN A 29 22.11 10.43 -22.33
CA ASN A 29 20.91 10.26 -23.13
C ASN A 29 19.90 11.36 -22.80
N SER A 30 19.60 12.24 -23.76
CA SER A 30 18.61 13.31 -23.63
C SER A 30 17.16 12.85 -23.81
N ARG A 31 16.91 11.53 -23.91
CA ARG A 31 15.56 10.97 -24.06
C ARG A 31 14.76 11.23 -22.79
N ARG A 32 13.55 11.75 -22.94
CA ARG A 32 12.53 11.80 -21.89
C ARG A 32 11.89 10.43 -21.71
N TYR A 33 11.66 10.05 -20.46
CA TYR A 33 10.94 8.83 -20.08
C TYR A 33 9.65 9.20 -19.36
N ASP A 34 8.52 8.75 -19.89
CA ASP A 34 7.20 9.02 -19.35
C ASP A 34 6.65 7.80 -18.60
N PHE A 35 6.52 7.92 -17.28
CA PHE A 35 5.91 6.90 -16.42
C PHE A 35 4.53 7.35 -15.98
N TYR A 36 3.64 6.39 -15.79
CA TYR A 36 2.28 6.64 -15.31
C TYR A 36 2.03 5.91 -14.00
N CYS A 37 1.40 6.57 -13.04
CA CYS A 37 0.97 5.99 -11.77
C CYS A 37 -0.54 5.95 -11.72
N LEU A 38 -1.13 4.74 -11.68
CA LEU A 38 -2.56 4.51 -11.53
C LEU A 38 -2.87 4.11 -10.09
N MET A 39 -3.54 4.99 -9.34
CA MET A 39 -3.78 4.84 -7.91
C MET A 39 -5.24 5.16 -7.54
N PRO A 40 -5.73 4.68 -6.38
CA PRO A 40 -7.01 5.13 -5.85
C PRO A 40 -7.03 6.64 -5.60
N LYS A 41 -8.15 7.30 -5.95
CA LYS A 41 -8.37 8.68 -5.56
C LYS A 41 -8.33 8.79 -4.03
N HIS A 42 -7.58 9.72 -3.51
CA HIS A 42 -7.39 9.94 -2.08
C HIS A 42 -7.48 11.43 -1.72
N GLU A 43 -7.71 11.67 -0.45
CA GLU A 43 -7.64 12.99 0.18
C GLU A 43 -6.24 13.18 0.77
N SER A 44 -5.94 14.41 1.18
CA SER A 44 -4.74 14.71 1.96
C SER A 44 -4.70 13.89 3.27
N GLU A 45 -3.50 13.60 3.75
CA GLU A 45 -3.27 12.80 4.98
C GLU A 45 -3.74 11.33 4.89
N ALA A 46 -3.98 10.81 3.68
CA ALA A 46 -4.30 9.39 3.48
C ALA A 46 -3.02 8.56 3.22
N TYR A 47 -3.10 7.25 3.42
CA TYR A 47 -2.01 6.31 3.09
C TYR A 47 -1.50 6.48 1.65
N TRP A 48 -2.39 6.71 0.70
CA TRP A 48 -2.03 6.87 -0.72
C TRP A 48 -1.27 8.17 -1.00
N GLU A 49 -1.44 9.19 -0.17
CA GLU A 49 -0.63 10.40 -0.26
C GLU A 49 0.84 10.12 0.09
N GLU A 50 1.10 9.30 1.12
CA GLU A 50 2.47 8.88 1.44
C GLU A 50 3.13 8.14 0.27
N VAL A 51 2.39 7.23 -0.38
CA VAL A 51 2.85 6.52 -1.59
C VAL A 51 3.18 7.51 -2.69
N GLU A 52 2.30 8.46 -2.98
CA GLU A 52 2.50 9.48 -4.01
C GLU A 52 3.70 10.40 -3.71
N GLN A 53 3.88 10.78 -2.44
CA GLN A 53 5.03 11.57 -2.00
C GLN A 53 6.34 10.81 -2.22
N GLY A 54 6.39 9.51 -1.94
CA GLY A 54 7.55 8.67 -2.23
C GLY A 54 7.86 8.61 -3.73
N GLN A 55 6.84 8.46 -4.57
CA GLN A 55 6.99 8.48 -6.04
C GLN A 55 7.53 9.81 -6.53
N LYS A 56 6.97 10.93 -6.06
CA LYS A 56 7.45 12.29 -6.38
C LYS A 56 8.90 12.49 -5.94
N LYS A 57 9.25 12.03 -4.75
CA LYS A 57 10.62 12.15 -4.23
C LYS A 57 11.62 11.38 -5.06
N CYS A 58 11.28 10.18 -5.51
CA CYS A 58 12.14 9.42 -6.42
C CYS A 58 12.36 10.18 -7.73
N CYS A 59 11.32 10.78 -8.32
CA CYS A 59 11.44 11.59 -9.54
C CYS A 59 12.36 12.80 -9.33
N GLU A 60 12.24 13.48 -8.18
CA GLU A 60 13.11 14.60 -7.84
C GLU A 60 14.58 14.18 -7.78
N ILE A 61 14.88 13.06 -7.09
CA ILE A 61 16.25 12.52 -6.96
C ILE A 61 16.77 12.03 -8.33
N ARG A 62 15.91 11.45 -9.16
CA ARG A 62 16.24 10.88 -10.47
C ARG A 62 16.03 11.88 -11.64
N ARG A 63 15.87 13.19 -11.37
CA ARG A 63 15.59 14.23 -12.37
C ARG A 63 16.56 14.25 -13.55
N ASP A 64 17.83 13.93 -13.30
CA ASP A 64 18.89 13.96 -14.32
C ASP A 64 18.71 12.84 -15.38
N PHE A 65 17.86 11.85 -15.12
CA PHE A 65 17.46 10.83 -16.10
C PHE A 65 16.25 11.24 -16.93
N HIS A 66 15.80 12.48 -16.84
CA HIS A 66 14.65 13.01 -17.57
C HIS A 66 13.36 12.20 -17.37
N VAL A 67 13.14 11.69 -16.16
CA VAL A 67 11.94 10.96 -15.78
C VAL A 67 10.81 11.93 -15.52
N HIS A 68 9.67 11.71 -16.16
CA HIS A 68 8.42 12.42 -15.93
C HIS A 68 7.35 11.45 -15.47
N VAL A 69 6.62 11.76 -14.39
CA VAL A 69 5.55 10.92 -13.87
C VAL A 69 4.21 11.63 -13.98
N THR A 70 3.23 10.94 -14.56
CA THR A 70 1.84 11.38 -14.64
C THR A 70 0.97 10.53 -13.73
N PHE A 71 0.25 11.17 -12.81
CA PHE A 71 -0.68 10.50 -11.90
C PHE A 71 -2.07 10.42 -12.51
N LYS A 72 -2.68 9.23 -12.43
CA LYS A 72 -4.08 8.95 -12.79
C LYS A 72 -4.76 8.34 -11.57
N TYR A 73 -5.96 8.85 -11.26
CA TYR A 73 -6.68 8.43 -10.06
C TYR A 73 -8.02 7.79 -10.44
N TYR A 74 -8.30 6.64 -9.86
CA TYR A 74 -9.59 5.97 -10.02
C TYR A 74 -10.39 5.95 -8.71
N LYS A 75 -11.72 5.93 -8.81
CA LYS A 75 -12.61 5.77 -7.66
C LYS A 75 -12.71 4.28 -7.31
N ARG A 76 -12.32 3.89 -6.08
CA ARG A 76 -12.32 2.47 -5.64
C ARG A 76 -13.63 1.73 -5.89
N ASN A 77 -14.75 2.41 -5.66
CA ASN A 77 -16.10 1.83 -5.77
C ASN A 77 -16.69 1.98 -7.18
N ASN A 78 -15.91 2.39 -8.17
CA ASN A 78 -16.36 2.61 -9.54
C ASN A 78 -15.38 1.99 -10.53
N LEU A 79 -15.70 0.78 -10.98
CA LEU A 79 -14.85 0.04 -11.92
C LEU A 79 -14.75 0.72 -13.30
N SER A 80 -15.79 1.44 -13.72
CA SER A 80 -15.74 2.24 -14.96
C SER A 80 -14.70 3.34 -14.84
N SER A 81 -14.54 3.94 -13.64
CA SER A 81 -13.46 4.92 -13.39
C SER A 81 -12.07 4.30 -13.54
N PHE A 82 -11.85 3.07 -13.09
CA PHE A 82 -10.56 2.37 -13.29
C PHE A 82 -10.31 2.14 -14.78
N LYS A 83 -11.31 1.64 -15.50
CA LYS A 83 -11.24 1.39 -16.94
C LYS A 83 -10.94 2.67 -17.72
N GLU A 84 -11.65 3.75 -17.46
CA GLU A 84 -11.43 5.05 -18.11
C GLU A 84 -9.98 5.55 -17.93
N GLN A 85 -9.40 5.38 -16.74
CA GLN A 85 -8.05 5.84 -16.50
C GLN A 85 -7.00 4.95 -17.17
N TYR A 86 -7.16 3.62 -17.15
CA TYR A 86 -6.18 2.76 -17.80
C TYR A 86 -6.23 2.89 -19.33
N GLU A 87 -7.40 3.13 -19.95
CA GLU A 87 -7.50 3.39 -21.38
C GLU A 87 -6.69 4.64 -21.77
N LYS A 88 -6.81 5.74 -21.01
CA LYS A 88 -5.98 6.93 -21.19
C LYS A 88 -4.47 6.67 -21.05
N ILE A 89 -4.09 5.75 -20.16
CA ILE A 89 -2.68 5.35 -20.02
C ILE A 89 -2.21 4.57 -21.25
N LEU A 90 -3.01 3.62 -21.75
CA LEU A 90 -2.67 2.85 -22.95
C LEU A 90 -2.56 3.74 -24.20
N GLU A 91 -3.44 4.72 -24.35
CA GLU A 91 -3.41 5.71 -25.43
C GLU A 91 -2.11 6.55 -25.41
N ALA A 92 -1.64 6.89 -24.21
CA ALA A 92 -0.41 7.66 -24.02
C ALA A 92 0.87 6.85 -24.31
N LYS A 93 0.80 5.52 -24.38
CA LYS A 93 1.93 4.60 -24.63
C LYS A 93 3.16 4.91 -23.77
N PRO A 94 3.05 4.89 -22.44
CA PRO A 94 4.15 5.24 -21.55
C PRO A 94 5.31 4.24 -21.63
N ASP A 95 6.48 4.67 -21.14
CA ASP A 95 7.66 3.80 -21.01
C ASP A 95 7.50 2.78 -19.86
N GLY A 96 6.66 3.08 -18.87
CA GLY A 96 6.39 2.18 -17.75
C GLY A 96 5.18 2.63 -16.91
N VAL A 97 4.61 1.70 -16.17
CA VAL A 97 3.42 1.95 -15.33
C VAL A 97 3.65 1.43 -13.91
N VAL A 98 3.27 2.23 -12.92
CA VAL A 98 3.07 1.79 -11.54
C VAL A 98 1.58 1.77 -11.27
N MET A 99 1.04 0.68 -10.75
CA MET A 99 -0.39 0.62 -10.48
C MET A 99 -0.74 -0.05 -9.16
N VAL A 100 -1.83 0.42 -8.57
CA VAL A 100 -2.56 -0.26 -7.51
C VAL A 100 -3.69 -1.04 -8.17
N PRO A 101 -3.73 -2.38 -8.05
CA PRO A 101 -4.77 -3.18 -8.68
C PRO A 101 -6.19 -2.84 -8.17
N ALA A 102 -7.16 -2.91 -9.07
CA ALA A 102 -8.58 -2.92 -8.76
C ALA A 102 -9.13 -4.37 -8.70
N LYS A 103 -10.38 -4.61 -9.08
CA LYS A 103 -10.88 -5.99 -9.24
C LYS A 103 -10.08 -6.75 -10.29
N LEU A 104 -9.86 -8.04 -10.05
CA LEU A 104 -8.98 -8.90 -10.84
C LEU A 104 -9.26 -8.83 -12.36
N ASP A 105 -10.52 -8.93 -12.77
CA ASP A 105 -10.88 -8.97 -14.19
C ASP A 105 -10.49 -7.69 -14.95
N TYR A 106 -10.73 -6.52 -14.34
CA TYR A 106 -10.34 -5.23 -14.94
C TYR A 106 -8.82 -5.03 -14.91
N THR A 107 -8.18 -5.47 -13.83
CA THR A 107 -6.72 -5.41 -13.72
C THR A 107 -6.08 -6.31 -14.78
N ARG A 108 -6.61 -7.53 -15.00
CA ARG A 108 -6.15 -8.45 -16.04
C ARG A 108 -6.28 -7.84 -17.43
N GLN A 109 -7.45 -7.26 -17.78
CA GLN A 109 -7.63 -6.60 -19.06
C GLN A 109 -6.57 -5.52 -19.31
N PHE A 110 -6.25 -4.73 -18.30
CA PHE A 110 -5.21 -3.70 -18.40
C PHE A 110 -3.80 -4.31 -18.59
N THR A 111 -3.46 -5.31 -17.77
CA THR A 111 -2.13 -5.94 -17.84
C THR A 111 -1.91 -6.70 -19.14
N ASP A 112 -2.94 -7.36 -19.68
CA ASP A 112 -2.85 -8.05 -20.97
C ASP A 112 -2.54 -7.07 -22.11
N GLN A 113 -3.16 -5.87 -22.12
CA GLN A 113 -2.83 -4.83 -23.09
C GLN A 113 -1.41 -4.29 -22.91
N MET A 114 -0.96 -4.09 -21.67
CA MET A 114 0.43 -3.69 -21.41
C MET A 114 1.43 -4.73 -21.90
N HIS A 115 1.15 -6.02 -21.72
CA HIS A 115 2.00 -7.09 -22.26
C HIS A 115 2.06 -7.07 -23.79
N ILE A 116 0.92 -6.90 -24.47
CA ILE A 116 0.85 -6.77 -25.94
C ILE A 116 1.70 -5.58 -26.42
N MET A 117 1.65 -4.47 -25.68
CA MET A 117 2.37 -3.24 -26.02
C MET A 117 3.83 -3.24 -25.51
N ASN A 118 4.27 -4.30 -24.82
CA ASN A 118 5.58 -4.38 -24.17
C ASN A 118 5.84 -3.23 -23.16
N ILE A 119 4.81 -2.79 -22.44
CA ILE A 119 4.92 -1.79 -21.40
C ILE A 119 5.17 -2.49 -20.06
N PRO A 120 6.36 -2.35 -19.44
CA PRO A 120 6.64 -2.91 -18.13
C PRO A 120 5.80 -2.20 -17.05
N PHE A 121 5.34 -2.98 -16.07
CA PHE A 121 4.55 -2.43 -14.98
C PHE A 121 4.92 -3.00 -13.62
N ILE A 122 4.71 -2.19 -12.60
CA ILE A 122 4.94 -2.49 -11.19
C ILE A 122 3.60 -2.49 -10.45
N MET A 123 3.39 -3.46 -9.59
CA MET A 123 2.22 -3.51 -8.69
C MET A 123 2.57 -2.99 -7.31
N LEU A 124 1.66 -2.22 -6.73
CA LEU A 124 1.71 -1.74 -5.35
C LEU A 124 0.56 -2.31 -4.53
N ASP A 125 0.79 -2.45 -3.22
CA ASP A 125 -0.20 -2.81 -2.21
C ASP A 125 -0.74 -4.24 -2.36
N SER A 126 -1.31 -4.61 -3.49
CA SER A 126 -1.89 -5.93 -3.75
C SER A 126 -1.10 -6.69 -4.79
N TYR A 127 -0.60 -7.88 -4.44
CA TYR A 127 0.18 -8.73 -5.33
C TYR A 127 -0.71 -9.72 -6.08
N LEU A 128 -0.61 -9.71 -7.40
CA LEU A 128 -1.29 -10.62 -8.32
C LEU A 128 -0.25 -11.28 -9.25
N PRO A 129 0.43 -12.36 -8.79
CA PRO A 129 1.57 -12.96 -9.51
C PRO A 129 1.21 -13.47 -10.91
N ASP A 130 0.00 -13.98 -11.08
CA ASP A 130 -0.48 -14.51 -12.37
C ASP A 130 -0.52 -13.44 -13.49
N LEU A 131 -0.50 -12.16 -13.12
CA LEU A 131 -0.47 -11.04 -14.06
C LEU A 131 0.95 -10.64 -14.46
N ARG A 132 1.98 -11.32 -13.93
CA ARG A 132 3.40 -11.19 -14.29
C ARG A 132 3.91 -9.72 -14.29
N PRO A 133 3.79 -8.98 -13.18
CA PRO A 133 4.41 -7.65 -13.06
C PRO A 133 5.94 -7.76 -13.14
N LEU A 134 6.60 -6.68 -13.57
CA LEU A 134 8.05 -6.55 -13.47
C LEU A 134 8.53 -6.65 -12.01
N ALA A 135 7.80 -6.00 -11.11
CA ALA A 135 8.02 -6.11 -9.67
C ALA A 135 6.73 -5.79 -8.89
N PHE A 136 6.76 -6.18 -7.63
CA PHE A 136 5.76 -5.83 -6.62
C PHE A 136 6.43 -5.19 -5.40
N TYR A 137 5.80 -4.17 -4.86
CA TYR A 137 6.13 -3.55 -3.58
C TYR A 137 4.89 -3.46 -2.70
N GLY A 138 4.96 -4.01 -1.50
CA GLY A 138 3.84 -4.04 -0.55
C GLY A 138 4.15 -4.91 0.65
N GLN A 139 3.20 -5.05 1.56
CA GLN A 139 3.33 -5.98 2.67
C GLN A 139 2.80 -7.37 2.29
N ASP A 140 3.36 -8.44 2.87
CA ASP A 140 2.68 -9.73 2.92
C ASP A 140 1.42 -9.56 3.79
N SER A 141 0.28 -9.46 3.14
CA SER A 141 -0.97 -9.11 3.80
C SER A 141 -1.49 -10.24 4.71
N PHE A 142 -1.26 -11.51 4.34
CA PHE A 142 -1.62 -12.64 5.21
C PHE A 142 -0.73 -12.65 6.46
N ALA A 143 0.59 -12.59 6.28
CA ALA A 143 1.53 -12.55 7.40
C ALA A 143 1.29 -11.33 8.31
N SER A 144 0.96 -10.17 7.73
CA SER A 144 0.62 -8.95 8.46
C SER A 144 -0.65 -9.12 9.31
N GLY A 145 -1.69 -9.74 8.76
CA GLY A 145 -2.91 -10.03 9.51
C GLY A 145 -2.70 -11.06 10.64
N TYR A 146 -1.93 -12.11 10.36
CA TYR A 146 -1.53 -13.11 11.35
C TYR A 146 -0.73 -12.48 12.50
N PHE A 147 0.24 -11.62 12.14
CA PHE A 147 1.02 -10.86 13.10
C PHE A 147 0.17 -9.89 13.92
N ALA A 148 -0.80 -9.20 13.28
CA ALA A 148 -1.73 -8.31 13.97
C ALA A 148 -2.53 -9.04 15.06
N ALA A 149 -3.05 -10.23 14.74
CA ALA A 149 -3.75 -11.06 15.72
C ALA A 149 -2.83 -11.46 16.88
N LYS A 150 -1.59 -11.88 16.58
CA LYS A 150 -0.60 -12.22 17.61
C LYS A 150 -0.32 -11.05 18.54
N MET A 151 -0.11 -9.85 17.98
CA MET A 151 0.18 -8.66 18.80
C MET A 151 -1.03 -8.21 19.61
N LEU A 152 -2.24 -8.27 19.05
CA LEU A 152 -3.45 -7.99 19.80
C LEU A 152 -3.58 -8.95 20.98
N MET A 153 -3.41 -10.25 20.76
CA MET A 153 -3.59 -11.27 21.82
C MET A 153 -2.48 -11.30 22.85
N LEU A 154 -1.33 -10.64 22.64
CA LEU A 154 -0.34 -10.44 23.69
C LEU A 154 -0.86 -9.55 24.83
N ILE A 155 -1.80 -8.64 24.55
CA ILE A 155 -2.41 -7.75 25.54
C ILE A 155 -3.82 -8.19 25.91
N ALA A 156 -4.47 -8.95 25.04
CA ALA A 156 -5.87 -9.38 25.15
C ALA A 156 -5.99 -10.89 25.47
N HIS A 157 -4.96 -11.51 26.08
CA HIS A 157 -4.87 -12.97 26.22
C HIS A 157 -6.00 -13.60 27.05
N ASP A 158 -6.59 -12.85 27.98
CA ASP A 158 -7.70 -13.30 28.81
C ASP A 158 -9.09 -12.92 28.30
N GLU A 159 -9.14 -12.22 27.16
CA GLU A 159 -10.40 -11.76 26.59
C GLU A 159 -11.21 -12.91 25.99
N LYS A 160 -12.54 -12.84 26.18
CA LYS A 160 -13.49 -13.78 25.61
C LYS A 160 -14.07 -13.32 24.28
N GLU A 161 -14.00 -12.02 24.04
CA GLU A 161 -14.50 -11.41 22.82
C GLU A 161 -13.66 -10.19 22.40
N ILE A 162 -13.57 -9.96 21.09
CA ILE A 162 -12.91 -8.81 20.49
C ILE A 162 -13.78 -8.22 19.39
N MET A 163 -13.64 -6.91 19.13
CA MET A 163 -14.31 -6.24 18.03
C MET A 163 -13.38 -6.15 16.81
N LEU A 164 -13.85 -6.64 15.66
CA LEU A 164 -13.25 -6.36 14.35
C LEU A 164 -14.08 -5.31 13.62
N MET A 165 -13.55 -4.07 13.52
CA MET A 165 -14.22 -3.01 12.78
C MET A 165 -13.89 -3.12 11.30
N LYS A 166 -14.92 -3.08 10.46
CA LYS A 166 -14.85 -3.07 8.99
C LYS A 166 -15.58 -1.85 8.43
N GLN A 167 -15.32 -1.56 7.18
CA GLN A 167 -16.09 -0.54 6.45
C GLN A 167 -16.91 -1.18 5.35
N THR A 168 -18.17 -0.74 5.23
CA THR A 168 -19.10 -1.21 4.21
C THR A 168 -19.69 -0.05 3.41
N LEU A 169 -20.08 -0.30 2.18
CA LEU A 169 -20.87 0.60 1.35
C LEU A 169 -22.12 -0.17 0.91
N ASP A 170 -23.31 0.36 1.28
CA ASP A 170 -24.60 -0.31 1.02
C ASP A 170 -24.63 -1.78 1.51
N GLY A 171 -24.03 -2.05 2.68
CA GLY A 171 -23.91 -3.38 3.27
C GLY A 171 -22.89 -4.30 2.60
N VAL A 172 -22.19 -3.85 1.57
CA VAL A 172 -21.13 -4.61 0.90
C VAL A 172 -19.76 -4.20 1.46
N ASN A 173 -18.92 -5.18 1.75
CA ASN A 173 -17.54 -4.92 2.19
C ASN A 173 -16.77 -4.14 1.11
N VAL A 174 -16.19 -3.01 1.48
CA VAL A 174 -15.35 -2.17 0.59
C VAL A 174 -13.85 -2.46 0.77
N ALA A 175 -13.51 -3.57 1.41
CA ALA A 175 -12.12 -3.97 1.60
C ALA A 175 -11.41 -4.18 0.25
N SER A 176 -10.12 -3.87 0.22
CA SER A 176 -9.24 -4.28 -0.86
C SER A 176 -8.87 -5.76 -0.71
N LYS A 177 -8.37 -6.39 -1.76
CA LYS A 177 -7.82 -7.75 -1.71
C LYS A 177 -6.81 -7.92 -0.56
N GLN A 178 -6.00 -6.89 -0.31
CA GLN A 178 -5.03 -6.88 0.77
C GLN A 178 -5.71 -6.92 2.15
N GLN A 179 -6.78 -6.13 2.36
CA GLN A 179 -7.53 -6.15 3.62
C GLN A 179 -8.21 -7.49 3.85
N ASP A 180 -8.77 -8.09 2.80
CA ASP A 180 -9.36 -9.44 2.89
C ASP A 180 -8.30 -10.48 3.28
N ASN A 181 -7.12 -10.43 2.68
CA ASN A 181 -6.03 -11.34 3.04
C ASN A 181 -5.52 -11.12 4.47
N ARG A 182 -5.50 -9.86 4.97
CA ARG A 182 -5.20 -9.59 6.38
C ARG A 182 -6.23 -10.24 7.30
N GLU A 183 -7.50 -10.14 6.96
CA GLU A 183 -8.57 -10.79 7.75
C GLU A 183 -8.41 -12.30 7.74
N VAL A 184 -8.07 -12.90 6.61
CA VAL A 184 -7.77 -14.34 6.53
C VAL A 184 -6.62 -14.71 7.47
N GLY A 185 -5.50 -13.98 7.43
CA GLY A 185 -4.37 -14.21 8.33
C GLY A 185 -4.72 -14.01 9.80
N PHE A 186 -5.45 -12.95 10.13
CA PHE A 186 -5.93 -12.65 11.47
C PHE A 186 -6.79 -13.79 12.01
N ARG A 187 -7.80 -14.21 11.26
CA ARG A 187 -8.71 -15.30 11.69
C ARG A 187 -8.00 -16.65 11.77
N HIS A 188 -6.98 -16.86 10.94
CA HIS A 188 -6.17 -18.09 10.99
C HIS A 188 -5.42 -18.18 12.33
N TYR A 189 -4.71 -17.11 12.74
CA TYR A 189 -4.07 -17.06 14.03
C TYR A 189 -5.05 -17.29 15.19
N MET A 190 -6.20 -16.60 15.16
CA MET A 190 -7.23 -16.73 16.22
C MET A 190 -7.77 -18.14 16.31
N LYS A 191 -8.04 -18.78 15.18
CA LYS A 191 -8.50 -20.18 15.13
C LYS A 191 -7.50 -21.15 15.74
N ASP A 192 -6.22 -20.96 15.45
CA ASP A 192 -5.18 -21.90 15.87
C ASP A 192 -4.77 -21.73 17.34
N HIS A 193 -4.81 -20.50 17.86
CA HIS A 193 -4.28 -20.20 19.19
C HIS A 193 -5.35 -19.80 20.21
N PHE A 194 -6.48 -19.22 19.76
CA PHE A 194 -7.54 -18.67 20.61
C PHE A 194 -8.94 -19.05 20.08
N PRO A 195 -9.24 -20.36 19.87
CA PRO A 195 -10.47 -20.82 19.21
C PRO A 195 -11.74 -20.45 19.98
N ASN A 196 -11.65 -20.17 21.27
CA ASN A 196 -12.78 -19.81 22.11
C ASN A 196 -13.09 -18.31 22.17
N VAL A 197 -12.21 -17.45 21.61
CA VAL A 197 -12.42 -16.00 21.57
C VAL A 197 -13.40 -15.67 20.45
N LYS A 198 -14.48 -14.97 20.78
CA LYS A 198 -15.49 -14.54 19.81
C LYS A 198 -15.02 -13.26 19.10
N ILE A 199 -15.11 -13.26 17.77
CA ILE A 199 -14.82 -12.09 16.95
C ILE A 199 -16.14 -11.47 16.50
N HIS A 200 -16.52 -10.36 17.12
CA HIS A 200 -17.69 -9.59 16.73
C HIS A 200 -17.32 -8.56 15.65
N VAL A 201 -17.99 -8.64 14.51
CA VAL A 201 -17.75 -7.67 13.42
C VAL A 201 -18.68 -6.47 13.63
N LEU A 202 -18.07 -5.27 13.61
CA LEU A 202 -18.79 -4.01 13.53
C LEU A 202 -18.58 -3.36 12.17
N ASP A 203 -19.64 -3.28 11.39
CA ASP A 203 -19.62 -2.61 10.09
C ASP A 203 -19.93 -1.12 10.24
N LEU A 204 -18.99 -0.28 9.82
CA LEU A 204 -19.17 1.17 9.75
C LEU A 204 -19.37 1.60 8.29
N PRO A 205 -20.45 2.34 7.95
CA PRO A 205 -20.67 2.83 6.59
C PRO A 205 -19.52 3.72 6.11
N TYR A 206 -18.96 3.42 4.92
CA TYR A 206 -17.78 4.10 4.36
C TYR A 206 -18.00 5.61 4.13
N GLN A 207 -19.15 6.00 3.60
CA GLN A 207 -19.50 7.38 3.30
C GLN A 207 -20.58 7.90 4.25
N SER A 208 -20.27 7.90 5.55
CA SER A 208 -21.22 8.31 6.58
C SER A 208 -20.66 9.41 7.48
N THR A 209 -21.54 10.02 8.26
CA THR A 209 -21.18 11.08 9.18
C THR A 209 -20.57 10.53 10.47
N LYS A 210 -19.74 11.35 11.14
CA LYS A 210 -19.18 11.02 12.47
C LYS A 210 -20.31 10.72 13.49
N LYS A 211 -21.48 11.35 13.34
CA LYS A 211 -22.66 11.10 14.20
C LYS A 211 -23.14 9.66 14.06
N ILE A 212 -23.31 9.17 12.84
CA ILE A 212 -23.77 7.79 12.58
C ILE A 212 -22.73 6.79 13.07
N HIS A 213 -21.43 7.00 12.80
CA HIS A 213 -20.38 6.13 13.31
C HIS A 213 -20.41 6.06 14.84
N ASN A 214 -20.56 7.19 15.53
CA ASN A 214 -20.64 7.21 16.99
C ASN A 214 -21.89 6.49 17.53
N GLN A 215 -23.04 6.60 16.88
CA GLN A 215 -24.26 5.88 17.25
C GLN A 215 -24.08 4.36 17.12
N LEU A 216 -23.44 3.88 16.04
CA LEU A 216 -23.15 2.47 15.83
C LEU A 216 -22.15 1.94 16.88
N LEU A 217 -21.10 2.69 17.16
CA LEU A 217 -20.12 2.34 18.20
C LEU A 217 -20.76 2.30 19.58
N GLU A 218 -21.59 3.29 19.95
CA GLU A 218 -22.31 3.28 21.22
C GLU A 218 -23.24 2.07 21.32
N GLY A 219 -24.03 1.80 20.27
CA GLY A 219 -24.91 0.61 20.22
C GLY A 219 -24.15 -0.70 20.32
N TYR A 220 -22.94 -0.78 19.76
CA TYR A 220 -22.06 -1.94 19.89
C TYR A 220 -21.64 -2.16 21.35
N PHE A 221 -21.06 -1.14 21.98
CA PHE A 221 -20.56 -1.26 23.37
C PHE A 221 -21.67 -1.42 24.42
N LEU A 222 -22.91 -1.03 24.11
CA LEU A 222 -24.07 -1.35 24.94
C LEU A 222 -24.44 -2.85 24.87
N LYS A 223 -24.29 -3.46 23.72
CA LYS A 223 -24.56 -4.91 23.51
C LYS A 223 -23.41 -5.81 23.97
N HIS A 224 -22.19 -5.29 23.93
CA HIS A 224 -20.94 -5.98 24.21
C HIS A 224 -20.13 -5.20 25.27
N PRO A 225 -20.61 -5.10 26.50
CA PRO A 225 -19.98 -4.29 27.55
C PRO A 225 -18.60 -4.84 27.98
N ASP A 226 -18.35 -6.12 27.75
CA ASP A 226 -17.11 -6.81 28.10
C ASP A 226 -16.07 -6.79 26.98
N THR A 227 -16.34 -6.10 25.86
CA THR A 227 -15.36 -5.91 24.81
C THR A 227 -14.37 -4.81 25.20
N HIS A 228 -13.12 -5.18 25.50
CA HIS A 228 -12.05 -4.24 25.84
C HIS A 228 -11.00 -4.12 24.74
N HIS A 229 -11.01 -4.97 23.73
CA HIS A 229 -10.02 -4.97 22.66
C HIS A 229 -10.68 -4.94 21.27
N CYS A 230 -10.18 -4.04 20.45
CA CYS A 230 -10.69 -3.76 19.13
C CYS A 230 -9.56 -3.81 18.10
N ILE A 231 -9.89 -4.18 16.87
CA ILE A 231 -8.96 -4.11 15.74
C ILE A 231 -9.65 -3.62 14.47
N THR A 232 -8.94 -2.87 13.66
CA THR A 232 -9.29 -2.63 12.26
C THR A 232 -8.11 -2.95 11.35
N LEU A 233 -8.38 -3.57 10.21
CA LEU A 233 -7.36 -4.04 9.27
C LEU A 233 -7.07 -3.01 8.16
N ASN A 234 -7.44 -1.75 8.39
CA ASN A 234 -7.26 -0.62 7.47
C ASN A 234 -6.84 0.67 8.22
N SER A 235 -6.65 1.76 7.48
CA SER A 235 -6.20 3.06 7.97
C SER A 235 -7.25 3.86 8.78
N LYS A 236 -8.35 3.25 9.22
CA LYS A 236 -9.49 3.96 9.84
C LYS A 236 -9.63 3.73 11.35
N ALA A 237 -8.55 3.36 12.02
CA ALA A 237 -8.55 3.15 13.48
C ALA A 237 -8.98 4.40 14.26
N HIS A 238 -8.68 5.60 13.75
CA HIS A 238 -9.11 6.87 14.34
C HIS A 238 -10.63 7.00 14.50
N LEU A 239 -11.45 6.31 13.70
CA LEU A 239 -12.91 6.35 13.88
C LEU A 239 -13.33 5.79 15.24
N VAL A 240 -12.69 4.70 15.66
CA VAL A 240 -12.89 4.12 16.98
C VAL A 240 -12.11 4.91 18.03
N GLY A 241 -10.85 5.25 17.80
CA GLY A 241 -9.99 5.99 18.72
C GLY A 241 -10.59 7.33 19.15
N ASP A 242 -11.11 8.12 18.21
CA ASP A 242 -11.81 9.38 18.49
C ASP A 242 -13.07 9.17 19.34
N PHE A 243 -13.82 8.10 19.07
CA PHE A 243 -15.01 7.76 19.87
C PHE A 243 -14.63 7.38 21.30
N LEU A 244 -13.62 6.53 21.48
CA LEU A 244 -13.14 6.09 22.80
C LEU A 244 -12.65 7.31 23.63
N LEU A 245 -11.91 8.21 23.00
CA LEU A 245 -11.43 9.44 23.64
C LEU A 245 -12.61 10.33 24.09
N LYS A 246 -13.57 10.54 23.19
CA LYS A 246 -14.75 11.40 23.45
C LYS A 246 -15.64 10.85 24.57
N THR A 247 -15.78 9.51 24.66
CA THR A 247 -16.63 8.85 25.66
C THR A 247 -15.87 8.45 26.93
N ASN A 248 -14.57 8.81 27.01
CA ASN A 248 -13.67 8.48 28.12
C ASN A 248 -13.60 6.97 28.43
N ARG A 249 -13.70 6.12 27.41
CA ARG A 249 -13.61 4.64 27.53
C ARG A 249 -12.14 4.21 27.54
N ARG A 250 -11.42 4.51 28.62
CA ARG A 250 -9.98 4.23 28.76
C ARG A 250 -9.62 2.76 28.95
N ASN A 251 -10.60 1.94 29.28
CA ASN A 251 -10.46 0.48 29.42
C ASN A 251 -10.58 -0.27 28.08
N VAL A 252 -10.84 0.43 26.98
CA VAL A 252 -10.93 -0.15 25.64
C VAL A 252 -9.71 0.26 24.84
N GLN A 253 -9.08 -0.73 24.20
CA GLN A 253 -7.90 -0.55 23.37
C GLN A 253 -8.21 -0.88 21.91
N ILE A 254 -7.63 -0.13 20.99
CA ILE A 254 -7.74 -0.44 19.56
C ILE A 254 -6.37 -0.52 18.92
N MET A 255 -6.21 -1.51 18.04
CA MET A 255 -5.11 -1.67 17.13
C MET A 255 -5.57 -1.42 15.69
N GLY A 256 -4.72 -0.84 14.86
CA GLY A 256 -5.03 -0.57 13.47
C GLY A 256 -3.83 -0.54 12.56
N TYR A 257 -4.04 0.01 11.38
CA TYR A 257 -3.01 0.13 10.35
C TYR A 257 -2.80 1.59 9.95
N ASP A 258 -1.63 1.84 9.40
CA ASP A 258 -1.17 3.08 8.77
C ASP A 258 -0.96 4.26 9.73
N MET A 259 0.19 4.88 9.57
CA MET A 259 0.60 6.06 10.29
C MET A 259 0.07 7.34 9.59
N VAL A 260 -1.25 7.33 9.28
CA VAL A 260 -1.93 8.58 8.84
C VAL A 260 -2.08 9.53 10.03
N GLU A 261 -2.04 10.84 9.80
CA GLU A 261 -1.99 11.82 10.90
C GLU A 261 -3.12 11.67 11.93
N LYS A 262 -4.34 11.37 11.47
CA LYS A 262 -5.48 11.11 12.38
C LYS A 262 -5.23 9.93 13.31
N ASN A 263 -4.63 8.84 12.80
CA ASN A 263 -4.27 7.68 13.63
C ASN A 263 -3.11 8.01 14.56
N ALA A 264 -2.07 8.71 14.07
CA ALA A 264 -0.92 9.13 14.87
C ALA A 264 -1.33 10.00 16.05
N ASN A 265 -2.26 10.94 15.84
CA ASN A 265 -2.83 11.75 16.91
C ASN A 265 -3.55 10.91 17.97
N CYS A 266 -4.28 9.88 17.54
CA CYS A 266 -4.93 8.94 18.46
C CYS A 266 -3.92 8.08 19.24
N VAL A 267 -2.78 7.72 18.64
CA VAL A 267 -1.68 7.04 19.35
C VAL A 267 -1.06 7.98 20.39
N ARG A 268 -0.73 9.21 20.03
CA ARG A 268 -0.13 10.20 20.95
C ARG A 268 -1.01 10.48 22.15
N ASN A 269 -2.32 10.56 21.98
CA ASN A 269 -3.28 10.80 23.08
C ASN A 269 -3.72 9.51 23.80
N GLY A 270 -3.26 8.33 23.37
CA GLY A 270 -3.49 7.06 24.01
C GLY A 270 -4.84 6.40 23.70
N SER A 271 -5.61 6.89 22.74
CA SER A 271 -6.88 6.28 22.31
C SER A 271 -6.69 5.20 21.22
N ILE A 272 -5.52 5.07 20.64
CA ILE A 272 -5.05 3.92 19.87
C ILE A 272 -3.80 3.37 20.53
N SER A 273 -3.74 2.07 20.77
CA SER A 273 -2.61 1.41 21.43
C SER A 273 -1.44 1.17 20.48
N PHE A 274 -1.74 0.63 19.27
CA PHE A 274 -0.71 0.36 18.25
C PHE A 274 -1.27 0.57 16.85
N LEU A 275 -0.33 0.84 15.94
CA LEU A 275 -0.55 0.78 14.49
C LEU A 275 0.46 -0.17 13.86
N ILE A 276 0.06 -0.84 12.80
CA ILE A 276 0.99 -1.53 11.89
C ILE A 276 1.27 -0.58 10.72
N ALA A 277 2.53 -0.20 10.59
CA ALA A 277 2.99 0.63 9.47
C ALA A 277 3.23 -0.23 8.23
N GLN A 278 2.88 0.32 7.06
CA GLN A 278 3.04 -0.34 5.77
C GLN A 278 4.17 0.26 4.92
N HIS A 279 4.82 1.31 5.36
CA HIS A 279 5.89 1.99 4.63
C HIS A 279 5.45 2.50 3.24
N GLY A 280 4.29 3.19 3.19
CA GLY A 280 3.73 3.69 1.93
C GLY A 280 4.68 4.57 1.14
N TYR A 281 5.43 5.43 1.82
CA TYR A 281 6.44 6.29 1.20
C TYR A 281 7.54 5.47 0.48
N GLN A 282 8.09 4.44 1.15
CA GLN A 282 9.11 3.57 0.57
C GLN A 282 8.56 2.74 -0.59
N GLN A 283 7.33 2.25 -0.49
CA GLN A 283 6.66 1.55 -1.60
C GLN A 283 6.59 2.46 -2.83
N GLY A 284 6.17 3.70 -2.64
CA GLY A 284 6.11 4.69 -3.71
C GLY A 284 7.49 4.96 -4.31
N TYR A 285 8.48 5.26 -3.47
CA TYR A 285 9.84 5.56 -3.91
C TYR A 285 10.45 4.41 -4.72
N TYR A 286 10.46 3.20 -4.15
CA TYR A 286 11.09 2.06 -4.79
C TYR A 286 10.37 1.60 -6.06
N SER A 287 9.06 1.86 -6.20
CA SER A 287 8.33 1.53 -7.42
C SER A 287 8.80 2.34 -8.63
N ILE A 288 9.08 3.62 -8.45
CA ILE A 288 9.66 4.46 -9.51
C ILE A 288 11.13 4.11 -9.73
N ASP A 289 11.91 3.92 -8.65
CA ASP A 289 13.33 3.54 -8.76
C ASP A 289 13.49 2.21 -9.53
N ALA A 290 12.59 1.26 -9.34
CA ALA A 290 12.61 0.00 -10.07
C ALA A 290 12.36 0.18 -11.58
N LEU A 291 11.42 1.05 -11.99
CA LEU A 291 11.25 1.39 -13.40
C LEU A 291 12.51 2.07 -13.97
N VAL A 292 13.11 3.00 -13.23
CA VAL A 292 14.37 3.65 -13.64
C VAL A 292 15.47 2.62 -13.81
N ARG A 293 15.64 1.71 -12.84
CA ARG A 293 16.66 0.65 -12.90
C ARG A 293 16.44 -0.27 -14.10
N ALA A 294 15.24 -0.76 -14.32
CA ALA A 294 14.96 -1.69 -15.40
C ALA A 294 15.02 -1.03 -16.78
N ILE A 295 14.37 0.14 -16.94
CA ILE A 295 14.14 0.74 -18.25
C ILE A 295 15.34 1.61 -18.69
N ILE A 296 15.90 2.38 -17.77
CA ILE A 296 16.95 3.35 -18.08
C ILE A 296 18.34 2.77 -17.85
N LEU A 297 18.57 2.18 -16.67
CA LEU A 297 19.86 1.66 -16.29
C LEU A 297 20.10 0.21 -16.77
N LYS A 298 19.09 -0.45 -17.33
CA LYS A 298 19.13 -1.84 -17.81
C LYS A 298 19.65 -2.82 -16.74
N LYS A 299 19.25 -2.60 -15.49
CA LYS A 299 19.59 -3.43 -14.34
C LYS A 299 18.42 -4.33 -13.95
N ASP A 300 18.72 -5.50 -13.44
CA ASP A 300 17.72 -6.41 -12.89
C ASP A 300 17.00 -5.79 -11.68
N VAL A 301 15.73 -6.13 -11.55
CA VAL A 301 14.86 -5.73 -10.44
C VAL A 301 14.33 -6.97 -9.75
N THR A 302 14.37 -6.98 -8.43
CA THR A 302 13.79 -8.07 -7.62
C THR A 302 12.28 -8.13 -7.84
N PRO A 303 11.72 -9.30 -8.23
CA PRO A 303 10.30 -9.38 -8.59
C PRO A 303 9.33 -9.13 -7.42
N VAL A 304 9.69 -9.55 -6.21
CA VAL A 304 8.83 -9.43 -5.02
C VAL A 304 9.59 -8.74 -3.90
N ASN A 305 9.06 -7.60 -3.44
CA ASN A 305 9.70 -6.79 -2.41
C ASN A 305 8.68 -6.54 -1.30
N TYR A 306 8.74 -7.35 -0.25
CA TYR A 306 7.91 -7.17 0.92
C TYR A 306 8.45 -6.08 1.83
N MET A 307 7.56 -5.13 2.19
CA MET A 307 7.86 -4.13 3.20
C MET A 307 7.83 -4.75 4.60
N PRO A 308 8.64 -4.24 5.53
CA PRO A 308 8.61 -4.68 6.93
C PRO A 308 7.22 -4.54 7.55
N ILE A 309 6.91 -5.43 8.49
CA ILE A 309 5.74 -5.31 9.36
C ILE A 309 6.25 -4.65 10.66
N GLU A 310 6.01 -3.35 10.80
CA GLU A 310 6.49 -2.55 11.93
C GLU A 310 5.33 -2.10 12.81
N ILE A 311 5.50 -2.24 14.14
CA ILE A 311 4.54 -1.74 15.12
C ILE A 311 4.94 -0.34 15.54
N LEU A 312 3.95 0.56 15.53
CA LEU A 312 4.04 1.91 16.05
C LEU A 312 3.20 2.05 17.31
N SER A 313 3.84 2.46 18.37
CA SER A 313 3.25 2.84 19.65
C SER A 313 3.51 4.31 19.95
N LYS A 314 3.07 4.79 21.09
CA LYS A 314 3.32 6.16 21.55
C LYS A 314 4.81 6.51 21.61
N GLU A 315 5.65 5.51 21.89
CA GLU A 315 7.08 5.68 22.09
C GLU A 315 7.86 5.88 20.79
N ASN A 316 7.34 5.37 19.64
CA ASN A 316 8.08 5.40 18.37
C ASN A 316 7.32 6.05 17.19
N VAL A 317 6.04 6.38 17.34
CA VAL A 317 5.22 6.93 16.25
C VAL A 317 5.83 8.19 15.63
N ASP A 318 6.46 9.06 16.41
CA ASP A 318 7.07 10.30 15.94
C ASP A 318 8.43 10.09 15.22
N PHE A 319 9.03 8.91 15.37
CA PHE A 319 10.29 8.58 14.68
C PHE A 319 10.07 7.96 13.30
N TYR A 320 8.91 7.37 13.06
CA TYR A 320 8.59 6.68 11.81
C TYR A 320 8.84 7.52 10.55
N ARG A 321 8.42 8.79 10.54
CA ARG A 321 8.63 9.69 9.39
C ARG A 321 10.07 10.16 9.22
N ARG A 322 10.89 10.12 10.28
CA ARG A 322 12.29 10.56 10.23
C ARG A 322 13.20 9.57 9.51
N THR A 323 12.77 8.33 9.35
CA THR A 323 13.49 7.27 8.63
C THR A 323 13.08 7.16 7.17
N GLN A 324 12.19 8.02 6.69
CA GLN A 324 11.82 8.08 5.28
C GLN A 324 12.97 8.73 4.49
N ILE A 325 13.35 8.09 3.34
CA ILE A 325 14.50 8.40 2.49
C ILE A 325 14.53 9.87 2.03
#